data_84b279855057a053d0987bd4fd052bc7
#
_entry.id   84b279855057a053d0987bd4fd052bc7
#
_cell.length_a   1.000
_cell.length_b   1.000
_cell.length_c   1.000
_cell.angle_alpha   90.00
_cell.angle_beta   90.00
_cell.angle_gamma   90.00
#
_symmetry.space_group_name_H-M   'P 1'
#
loop_
_entity.id
_entity.type
_entity.pdbx_description
1 polymer ?
#
loop_
_entity_poly.entity_id
_entity_poly.type
_entity_poly.pdbx_seq_one_letter_code
_entity_poly.pdbx_strand_id
1 'polypeptide(L)'
;MRIALAACLALAAGIVIGVVGDRILGGDDKTAALRGEGMLTGLPEGPVIVRAETVVLPSGFRSRHVHGGPTFNTIESGTVEIQDEEGTNVYGPGDFFFEPAGRPHEIRVLTDARLDVIRLLPPGAEETTELR
;
A
#
# COMPACT_ATOMS: atom_id res chain seq x y z
N MET A 1 -28.95 -4.57 23.17
CA MET A 1 -28.49 -3.24 22.71
C MET A 1 -27.84 -3.41 21.34
N ARG A 2 -28.53 -2.99 20.28
CA ARG A 2 -28.05 -3.18 18.89
C ARG A 2 -27.27 -1.94 18.50
N ILE A 3 -25.98 -2.07 18.22
CA ILE A 3 -25.16 -0.99 17.69
C ILE A 3 -25.28 -1.05 16.15
N ALA A 4 -25.90 -0.02 15.59
CA ALA A 4 -26.00 0.14 14.15
C ALA A 4 -24.67 0.66 13.61
N LEU A 5 -24.05 -0.09 12.70
CA LEU A 5 -22.92 0.39 11.92
C LEU A 5 -23.46 1.30 10.81
N ALA A 6 -23.08 2.56 10.83
CA ALA A 6 -23.30 3.45 9.71
C ALA A 6 -22.19 3.23 8.67
N ALA A 7 -22.58 2.68 7.52
CA ALA A 7 -21.70 2.62 6.36
C ALA A 7 -21.77 3.96 5.64
N CYS A 8 -20.66 4.70 5.59
CA CYS A 8 -20.50 5.84 4.69
C CYS A 8 -20.10 5.33 3.31
N LEU A 9 -21.02 5.45 2.35
CA LEU A 9 -20.74 5.27 0.93
C LEU A 9 -20.13 6.57 0.40
N ALA A 10 -18.87 6.53 0.03
CA ALA A 10 -18.28 7.56 -0.85
C ALA A 10 -18.04 6.93 -2.23
N LEU A 11 -18.87 7.30 -3.21
CA LEU A 11 -18.69 6.97 -4.62
C LEU A 11 -17.83 8.07 -5.26
N ALA A 12 -16.56 7.77 -5.49
CA ALA A 12 -15.74 8.43 -6.50
C ALA A 12 -14.78 7.38 -7.07
N ALA A 13 -14.57 7.40 -8.38
CA ALA A 13 -13.72 6.47 -9.11
C ALA A 13 -12.31 6.47 -8.50
N GLY A 14 -11.97 5.43 -7.79
CA GLY A 14 -10.71 5.32 -7.05
C GLY A 14 -10.93 4.38 -5.86
N ILE A 15 -10.01 3.82 -5.42
CA ILE A 15 -9.69 2.94 -4.32
C ILE A 15 -10.65 3.09 -3.13
N VAL A 16 -11.45 2.07 -2.87
CA VAL A 16 -12.08 1.90 -1.57
C VAL A 16 -11.05 1.27 -0.64
N ILE A 17 -10.39 2.09 0.16
CA ILE A 17 -9.63 1.58 1.30
C ILE A 17 -10.64 1.33 2.41
N GLY A 18 -11.19 0.13 2.44
CA GLY A 18 -11.94 -0.33 3.59
C GLY A 18 -10.95 -0.74 4.68
N VAL A 19 -10.90 -0.02 5.78
CA VAL A 19 -10.32 -0.57 7.01
C VAL A 19 -11.23 -1.70 7.45
N VAL A 20 -10.86 -2.93 7.08
CA VAL A 20 -11.58 -4.11 7.53
C VAL A 20 -10.96 -4.49 8.88
N GLY A 21 -11.76 -4.37 9.92
CA GLY A 21 -11.41 -4.97 11.20
C GLY A 21 -11.07 -6.46 11.01
N ASP A 22 -10.22 -6.99 11.85
CA ASP A 22 -9.70 -8.37 11.82
C ASP A 22 -10.80 -9.39 11.53
N ARG A 23 -10.92 -9.82 10.28
CA ARG A 23 -11.70 -10.99 9.93
C ARG A 23 -10.80 -12.22 10.10
N ILE A 24 -11.00 -12.92 11.18
CA ILE A 24 -10.39 -14.25 11.37
C ILE A 24 -11.18 -15.22 10.49
N LEU A 25 -10.57 -15.67 9.41
CA LEU A 25 -11.09 -16.75 8.59
C LEU A 25 -10.58 -18.07 9.20
N GLY A 26 -11.39 -18.65 10.05
CA GLY A 26 -11.06 -19.92 10.74
C GLY A 26 -11.63 -21.13 10.01
N GLY A 27 -10.81 -22.11 9.74
CA GLY A 27 -11.11 -23.51 9.50
C GLY A 27 -10.09 -24.30 10.28
N ASP A 28 -10.30 -25.58 10.53
CA ASP A 28 -9.49 -26.42 11.43
C ASP A 28 -7.99 -26.12 11.32
N ASP A 29 -7.41 -25.58 12.36
CA ASP A 29 -6.00 -25.26 12.56
C ASP A 29 -5.38 -24.17 11.67
N LYS A 30 -6.16 -23.45 10.85
CA LYS A 30 -5.66 -22.34 10.03
C LYS A 30 -6.30 -21.02 10.41
N THR A 31 -5.46 -20.08 10.85
CA THR A 31 -5.88 -18.69 11.10
C THR A 31 -5.35 -17.78 10.00
N ALA A 32 -6.21 -16.97 9.41
CA ALA A 32 -5.83 -15.93 8.45
C ALA A 32 -6.44 -14.60 8.87
N ALA A 33 -5.65 -13.53 8.81
CA ALA A 33 -6.10 -12.17 9.04
C ALA A 33 -6.00 -11.37 7.74
N LEU A 34 -7.08 -10.70 7.35
CA LEU A 34 -7.07 -9.75 6.24
C LEU A 34 -6.45 -8.44 6.73
N ARG A 35 -5.34 -8.02 6.12
CA ARG A 35 -4.63 -6.78 6.47
C ARG A 35 -5.06 -5.60 5.62
N GLY A 36 -5.62 -5.87 4.44
CA GLY A 36 -6.13 -4.85 3.54
C GLY A 36 -6.56 -5.48 2.23
N GLU A 37 -7.43 -4.80 1.52
CA GLU A 37 -7.86 -5.16 0.17
C GLU A 37 -8.04 -3.89 -0.67
N GLY A 38 -7.86 -4.02 -1.97
CA GLY A 38 -8.08 -2.92 -2.91
C GLY A 38 -8.29 -3.44 -4.31
N MET A 39 -8.93 -2.63 -5.14
CA MET A 39 -9.10 -2.92 -6.56
C MET A 39 -7.94 -2.31 -7.33
N LEU A 40 -7.20 -3.16 -8.04
CA LEU A 40 -6.13 -2.73 -8.91
C LEU A 40 -6.61 -2.69 -10.36
N THR A 41 -6.53 -1.52 -10.97
CA THR A 41 -6.81 -1.31 -12.40
C THR A 41 -5.50 -0.99 -13.12
N GLY A 42 -5.42 -1.30 -14.42
CA GLY A 42 -4.23 -0.98 -15.21
C GLY A 42 -3.04 -1.90 -14.91
N LEU A 43 -3.29 -3.17 -14.64
CA LEU A 43 -2.21 -4.15 -14.59
C LEU A 43 -1.43 -4.14 -15.91
N PRO A 44 -0.09 -4.31 -15.85
CA PRO A 44 0.71 -4.44 -17.06
C PRO A 44 0.18 -5.59 -17.94
N GLU A 45 0.08 -5.34 -19.26
CA GLU A 45 -0.22 -6.40 -20.22
C GLU A 45 1.03 -7.24 -20.47
N GLY A 46 0.86 -8.56 -20.53
CA GLY A 46 1.96 -9.50 -20.79
C GLY A 46 2.74 -9.92 -19.53
N PRO A 47 3.96 -10.44 -19.69
CA PRO A 47 4.75 -10.93 -18.56
C PRO A 47 5.20 -9.79 -17.65
N VAL A 48 5.22 -10.04 -16.35
CA VAL A 48 5.73 -9.12 -15.34
C VAL A 48 6.82 -9.77 -14.52
N ILE A 49 7.76 -8.94 -14.06
CA ILE A 49 8.73 -9.33 -13.04
C ILE A 49 8.06 -9.08 -11.70
N VAL A 50 7.93 -10.12 -10.89
CA VAL A 50 7.51 -9.99 -9.49
C VAL A 50 8.78 -9.82 -8.64
N ARG A 51 8.90 -8.68 -7.98
CA ARG A 51 10.00 -8.40 -7.08
C ARG A 51 9.46 -8.26 -5.66
N ALA A 52 10.04 -9.01 -4.74
CA ALA A 52 9.75 -8.94 -3.31
C ALA A 52 11.02 -8.54 -2.56
N GLU A 53 10.94 -7.55 -1.73
CA GLU A 53 12.08 -7.03 -0.97
C GLU A 53 11.63 -6.46 0.37
N THR A 54 12.57 -6.33 1.29
CA THR A 54 12.38 -5.57 2.52
C THR A 54 13.13 -4.25 2.39
N VAL A 55 12.41 -3.15 2.63
CA VAL A 55 12.94 -1.79 2.59
C VAL A 55 13.05 -1.26 4.02
N VAL A 56 14.21 -0.70 4.36
CA VAL A 56 14.45 -0.05 5.66
C VAL A 56 14.69 1.43 5.41
N LEU A 57 13.89 2.28 6.02
CA LEU A 57 13.93 3.73 5.84
C LEU A 57 14.12 4.41 7.19
N PRO A 58 15.13 5.31 7.31
CA PRO A 58 15.34 6.05 8.54
C PRO A 58 14.28 7.14 8.75
N SER A 59 14.01 7.47 9.99
CA SER A 59 13.18 8.62 10.37
C SER A 59 13.68 9.90 9.68
N GLY A 60 12.74 10.68 9.16
CA GLY A 60 13.04 11.90 8.41
C GLY A 60 13.34 11.69 6.92
N PHE A 61 13.45 10.44 6.45
CA PHE A 61 13.54 10.18 5.00
C PHE A 61 12.31 10.74 4.29
N ARG A 62 12.54 11.34 3.13
CA ARG A 62 11.49 11.90 2.29
C ARG A 62 11.86 11.73 0.82
N SER A 63 10.92 11.29 0.02
CA SER A 63 11.09 11.13 -1.43
C SER A 63 9.76 11.35 -2.13
N ARG A 64 9.80 12.13 -3.22
CA ARG A 64 8.68 12.27 -4.14
C ARG A 64 9.02 11.54 -5.42
N HIS A 65 8.21 10.56 -5.80
CA HIS A 65 8.54 9.66 -6.91
C HIS A 65 7.31 9.02 -7.55
N VAL A 66 7.56 8.25 -8.59
CA VAL A 66 6.62 7.33 -9.24
C VAL A 66 7.23 5.95 -9.33
N HIS A 67 6.39 4.91 -9.30
CA HIS A 67 6.81 3.54 -9.58
C HIS A 67 6.51 3.14 -11.02
N GLY A 68 7.39 2.32 -11.62
CA GLY A 68 7.21 1.79 -12.96
C GLY A 68 6.20 0.66 -13.05
N GLY A 69 5.73 0.16 -11.92
CA GLY A 69 4.68 -0.85 -11.80
C GLY A 69 3.95 -0.76 -10.47
N PRO A 70 2.79 -1.42 -10.34
CA PRO A 70 2.06 -1.43 -9.07
C PRO A 70 2.93 -1.96 -7.94
N THR A 71 2.89 -1.27 -6.80
CA THR A 71 3.70 -1.58 -5.61
C THR A 71 2.78 -1.82 -4.42
N PHE A 72 3.01 -2.91 -3.72
CA PHE A 72 2.24 -3.34 -2.55
C PHE A 72 3.16 -3.30 -1.34
N ASN A 73 2.73 -2.62 -0.31
CA ASN A 73 3.52 -2.36 0.89
C ASN A 73 2.82 -2.88 2.12
N THR A 74 3.55 -3.54 3.00
CA THR A 74 3.12 -3.87 4.36
C THR A 74 4.10 -3.29 5.35
N ILE A 75 3.61 -2.54 6.33
CA ILE A 75 4.46 -1.99 7.39
C ILE A 75 4.73 -3.08 8.42
N GLU A 76 6.00 -3.47 8.58
CA GLU A 76 6.43 -4.36 9.67
C GLU A 76 6.65 -3.58 10.98
N SER A 77 7.31 -2.42 10.86
CA SER A 77 7.58 -1.53 12.00
C SER A 77 7.72 -0.09 11.55
N GLY A 78 7.57 0.84 12.49
CA GLY A 78 7.66 2.26 12.24
C GLY A 78 6.38 2.86 11.68
N THR A 79 6.45 4.13 11.23
CA THR A 79 5.31 4.90 10.75
C THR A 79 5.72 5.71 9.55
N VAL A 80 4.94 5.63 8.49
CA VAL A 80 5.14 6.41 7.26
C VAL A 80 3.89 7.22 6.92
N GLU A 81 4.09 8.34 6.28
CA GLU A 81 3.04 9.17 5.70
C GLU A 81 3.18 9.13 4.18
N ILE A 82 2.11 8.84 3.50
CA ILE A 82 2.03 8.86 2.03
C ILE A 82 1.10 9.98 1.63
N GLN A 83 1.58 10.85 0.76
CA GLN A 83 0.82 11.95 0.19
C GLN A 83 0.74 11.80 -1.34
N ASP A 84 -0.45 11.80 -1.89
CA ASP A 84 -0.74 11.80 -3.31
C ASP A 84 -1.85 12.79 -3.66
N GLU A 85 -2.40 12.70 -4.86
CA GLU A 85 -3.50 13.56 -5.34
C GLU A 85 -4.83 13.35 -4.59
N GLU A 86 -5.00 12.21 -3.93
CA GLU A 86 -6.21 11.88 -3.16
C GLU A 86 -6.11 12.38 -1.71
N GLY A 87 -4.91 12.73 -1.25
CA GLY A 87 -4.69 13.27 0.09
C GLY A 87 -3.47 12.71 0.78
N THR A 88 -3.51 12.71 2.10
CA THR A 88 -2.44 12.25 2.97
C THR A 88 -2.96 11.15 3.89
N ASN A 89 -2.25 10.03 3.92
CA ASN A 89 -2.54 8.89 4.78
C ASN A 89 -1.32 8.51 5.61
N VAL A 90 -1.55 8.06 6.83
CA VAL A 90 -0.49 7.59 7.74
C VAL A 90 -0.68 6.10 7.97
N TYR A 91 0.40 5.35 7.83
CA TYR A 91 0.43 3.90 7.97
C TYR A 91 1.41 3.48 9.06
N GLY A 92 0.99 2.55 9.90
CA GLY A 92 1.75 1.97 11.00
C GLY A 92 1.87 0.45 10.92
N PRO A 93 2.46 -0.20 11.94
CA PRO A 93 2.71 -1.64 11.93
C PRO A 93 1.45 -2.47 11.66
N GLY A 94 1.53 -3.37 10.69
CA GLY A 94 0.45 -4.22 10.25
C GLY A 94 -0.44 -3.62 9.16
N ASP A 95 -0.31 -2.33 8.87
CA ASP A 95 -1.05 -1.69 7.79
C ASP A 95 -0.52 -2.12 6.42
N PHE A 96 -1.44 -2.18 5.47
CA PHE A 96 -1.19 -2.45 4.08
C PHE A 96 -1.64 -1.26 3.22
N PHE A 97 -0.84 -0.89 2.23
CA PHE A 97 -1.21 0.08 1.21
C PHE A 97 -0.61 -0.30 -0.14
N PHE A 98 -1.19 0.23 -1.20
CA PHE A 98 -0.62 0.04 -2.52
C PHE A 98 -0.49 1.36 -3.27
N GLU A 99 0.47 1.40 -4.19
CA GLU A 99 0.81 2.54 -5.00
C GLU A 99 0.66 2.15 -6.47
N PRO A 100 -0.29 2.78 -7.22
CA PRO A 100 -0.45 2.51 -8.64
C PRO A 100 0.78 2.92 -9.44
N ALA A 101 1.03 2.20 -10.53
CA ALA A 101 2.09 2.57 -11.49
C ALA A 101 1.89 3.98 -12.02
N GLY A 102 2.98 4.74 -12.12
CA GLY A 102 3.00 6.08 -12.72
C GLY A 102 2.28 7.18 -11.93
N ARG A 103 1.69 6.89 -10.77
CA ARG A 103 1.07 7.90 -9.91
C ARG A 103 2.12 8.59 -9.04
N PRO A 104 2.31 9.92 -9.18
CA PRO A 104 3.18 10.67 -8.29
C PRO A 104 2.70 10.63 -6.84
N HIS A 105 3.61 10.32 -5.93
CA HIS A 105 3.35 10.38 -4.51
C HIS A 105 4.63 10.76 -3.76
N GLU A 106 4.46 11.16 -2.51
CA GLU A 106 5.55 11.47 -1.60
C GLU A 106 5.45 10.56 -0.38
N ILE A 107 6.55 9.90 -0.04
CA ILE A 107 6.71 9.23 1.23
C ILE A 107 7.46 10.12 2.20
N ARG A 108 6.98 10.18 3.45
CA ARG A 108 7.68 10.76 4.59
C ARG A 108 7.73 9.74 5.71
N VAL A 109 8.91 9.46 6.20
CA VAL A 109 9.13 8.50 7.29
C VAL A 109 9.11 9.24 8.62
N LEU A 110 8.10 8.95 9.44
CA LEU A 110 7.90 9.64 10.72
C LEU A 110 8.75 9.02 11.84
N THR A 111 8.89 7.68 11.81
CA THR A 111 9.80 6.93 12.70
C THR A 111 10.54 5.89 11.86
N ASP A 112 11.71 5.42 12.27
CA ASP A 112 12.43 4.38 11.54
C ASP A 112 11.48 3.25 11.14
N ALA A 113 11.41 2.96 9.86
CA ALA A 113 10.40 2.07 9.30
C ALA A 113 11.02 0.90 8.54
N ARG A 114 10.35 -0.23 8.64
CA ARG A 114 10.63 -1.45 7.88
C ARG A 114 9.36 -1.87 7.15
N LEU A 115 9.48 -2.04 5.84
CA LEU A 115 8.38 -2.40 4.96
C LEU A 115 8.72 -3.67 4.17
N ASP A 116 7.77 -4.57 4.05
CA ASP A 116 7.81 -5.59 3.01
C ASP A 116 7.09 -5.07 1.78
N VAL A 117 7.76 -5.15 0.65
CA VAL A 117 7.36 -4.52 -0.61
C VAL A 117 7.32 -5.56 -1.72
N ILE A 118 6.21 -5.62 -2.45
CA ILE A 118 6.09 -6.42 -3.67
C ILE A 118 5.79 -5.49 -4.84
N ARG A 119 6.57 -5.60 -5.92
CA ARG A 119 6.37 -4.85 -7.17
C ARG A 119 6.07 -5.77 -8.33
N LEU A 120 5.16 -5.32 -9.20
CA LEU A 120 4.87 -5.98 -10.47
C LEU A 120 5.39 -5.09 -11.60
N LEU A 121 6.57 -5.40 -12.12
CA LEU A 121 7.26 -4.54 -13.07
C LEU A 121 7.19 -5.10 -14.48
N PRO A 122 6.76 -4.31 -15.49
CA PRO A 122 7.01 -4.68 -16.88
C PRO A 122 8.50 -4.86 -17.12
N PRO A 123 8.93 -5.81 -17.97
CA PRO A 123 10.34 -5.96 -18.32
C PRO A 123 10.94 -4.64 -18.83
N GLY A 124 12.06 -4.22 -18.23
CA GLY A 124 12.77 -2.98 -18.57
C GLY A 124 12.21 -1.70 -17.94
N ALA A 125 11.15 -1.78 -17.14
CA ALA A 125 10.67 -0.62 -16.40
C ALA A 125 11.61 -0.28 -15.24
N GLU A 126 11.82 1.04 -15.02
CA GLU A 126 12.46 1.54 -13.81
C GLU A 126 11.56 1.26 -12.60
N GLU A 127 12.15 0.82 -11.49
CA GLU A 127 11.37 0.54 -10.27
C GLU A 127 10.77 1.81 -9.68
N THR A 128 11.60 2.83 -9.57
CA THR A 128 11.29 4.11 -8.95
C THR A 128 12.00 5.21 -9.71
N THR A 129 11.25 6.25 -10.05
CA THR A 129 11.80 7.46 -10.68
C THR A 129 11.54 8.65 -9.75
N GLU A 130 12.60 9.26 -9.24
CA GLU A 130 12.52 10.45 -8.40
C GLU A 130 11.99 11.65 -9.20
N LEU A 131 11.11 12.42 -8.58
CA LEU A 131 10.53 13.63 -9.12
C LEU A 131 11.18 14.86 -8.45
N ARG A 132 11.48 15.87 -9.24
CA ARG A 132 12.04 17.16 -8.75
C ARG A 132 10.94 18.14 -8.38
#